data_8248a0135f87897b1fce8663d8e6e55f
#
_entry.id   8248a0135f87897b1fce8663d8e6e55f
#
_cell.length_a   1.000
_cell.length_b   1.000
_cell.length_c   1.000
_cell.angle_alpha   90.00
_cell.angle_beta   90.00
_cell.angle_gamma   90.00
#
_symmetry.space_group_name_H-M   'P 1'
#
loop_
_entity.id
_entity.type
_entity.pdbx_description
1 polymer ?
#
loop_
_entity_poly.entity_id
_entity_poly.type
_entity_poly.pdbx_seq_one_letter_code
_entity_poly.pdbx_strand_id
1 'polypeptide(L)'
;MSASIGLNRRKFLKGAGMTALAGAVGTGAAGSALADGKDIPYRVNGKYDFDTVYDRVGSGSVKFDSQIAKYGDKVKIGMGIADTDFRTPAFIRDAMMERLEHENWGYLGAEAYVEFRETIAEWNHERYGLTVDPTTLQIATGVHPGLISSIRALSTPGSKILLMTPTYNGFYSDLRATQTLKNESEMIYENGAYTVDWDDLEARMTPDTQTMLLCNPQNPTGNVWSEEDLLRIGELCLKHQVVVLSDEIHMDLVRLGHKITPFASLPDKDIVNNSLSFRAITKTFSIPASKNAYWFSTNPVLEARVKKYHQAGINTLGVVANAAAYKHGAGWVDELLVYLDGNHRYVEDYIKENMPEVGYTKSQGTFLSWLHFNNIMEKSGAVEKAAAHKNMDQPRSASDYFEDWMVEKSGIQLNDGRRYGKGGERCMRMNIGCARSTLKVALDSIKGAVRSV
;
A
#
# COMPACT_ATOMS: atom_id res chain seq x y z
N MET A 1 24.30 -6.28 41.46
CA MET A 1 24.94 -5.18 40.68
C MET A 1 25.06 -5.64 39.24
N SER A 2 24.08 -5.30 38.42
CA SER A 2 24.04 -5.61 36.99
C SER A 2 24.38 -4.34 36.24
N ALA A 3 25.56 -4.25 35.65
CA ALA A 3 25.98 -3.14 34.83
C ALA A 3 25.28 -3.25 33.46
N SER A 4 24.31 -2.39 33.19
CA SER A 4 23.72 -2.22 31.87
C SER A 4 24.76 -1.53 30.97
N ILE A 5 25.36 -2.30 30.08
CA ILE A 5 26.15 -1.73 28.98
C ILE A 5 25.18 -1.09 27.99
N GLY A 6 24.95 0.20 28.16
CA GLY A 6 24.20 1.04 27.21
C GLY A 6 25.01 1.24 25.93
N LEU A 7 25.06 0.25 25.07
CA LEU A 7 25.52 0.43 23.70
C LEU A 7 24.55 1.39 22.99
N ASN A 8 25.09 2.54 22.59
CA ASN A 8 24.33 3.59 21.92
C ASN A 8 23.93 3.13 20.50
N ARG A 9 22.86 2.35 20.42
CA ARG A 9 22.29 1.75 19.19
C ARG A 9 22.15 2.78 18.05
N ARG A 10 21.89 4.04 18.39
CA ARG A 10 21.76 5.13 17.43
C ARG A 10 23.07 5.42 16.66
N LYS A 11 24.23 5.33 17.33
CA LYS A 11 25.54 5.51 16.66
C LYS A 11 25.92 4.33 15.77
N PHE A 12 25.56 3.12 16.17
CA PHE A 12 25.81 1.91 15.39
C PHE A 12 24.97 1.87 14.10
N LEU A 13 23.67 2.17 14.20
CA LEU A 13 22.76 2.18 13.05
C LEU A 13 23.09 3.32 12.07
N LYS A 14 23.45 4.51 12.55
CA LYS A 14 23.91 5.61 11.69
C LYS A 14 25.20 5.25 10.91
N GLY A 15 26.14 4.56 11.54
CA GLY A 15 27.38 4.13 10.88
C GLY A 15 27.15 3.09 9.78
N ALA A 16 26.29 2.10 10.02
CA ALA A 16 26.03 1.02 9.07
C ALA A 16 25.22 1.48 7.83
N GLY A 17 24.20 2.34 8.03
CA GLY A 17 23.38 2.86 6.94
C GLY A 17 24.14 3.82 6.02
N MET A 18 24.96 4.70 6.60
CA MET A 18 25.74 5.70 5.83
C MET A 18 26.82 5.07 4.96
N THR A 19 27.48 4.01 5.43
CA THR A 19 28.55 3.33 4.67
C THR A 19 27.98 2.56 3.47
N ALA A 20 26.77 2.03 3.58
CA ALA A 20 26.13 1.29 2.49
C ALA A 20 25.68 2.19 1.32
N LEU A 21 25.22 3.42 1.59
CA LEU A 21 24.84 4.39 0.56
C LEU A 21 26.05 5.09 -0.06
N ALA A 22 27.07 5.40 0.73
CA ALA A 22 28.29 6.07 0.25
C ALA A 22 29.17 5.16 -0.62
N GLY A 23 29.13 3.84 -0.42
CA GLY A 23 29.88 2.87 -1.21
C GLY A 23 29.26 2.52 -2.57
N ALA A 24 27.99 2.86 -2.81
CA ALA A 24 27.28 2.55 -4.03
C ALA A 24 27.26 3.70 -5.05
N VAL A 25 27.62 4.92 -4.65
CA VAL A 25 27.74 6.07 -5.55
C VAL A 25 29.21 6.25 -5.90
N GLY A 26 29.61 5.75 -7.06
CA GLY A 26 30.96 5.92 -7.61
C GLY A 26 31.38 7.40 -7.64
N THR A 27 32.66 7.64 -7.35
CA THR A 27 33.33 8.91 -7.27
C THR A 27 33.14 9.77 -8.54
N GLY A 28 32.11 10.59 -8.54
CA GLY A 28 31.86 11.59 -9.58
C GLY A 28 30.77 12.55 -9.13
N ALA A 29 31.21 13.72 -8.62
CA ALA A 29 30.43 14.89 -8.20
C ALA A 29 29.70 14.77 -6.84
N ALA A 30 30.23 15.54 -5.88
CA ALA A 30 29.63 16.04 -4.65
C ALA A 30 28.84 15.03 -3.82
N GLY A 31 29.53 14.45 -2.82
CA GLY A 31 28.88 13.76 -1.73
C GLY A 31 27.81 14.64 -1.10
N SER A 32 26.55 14.35 -1.41
CA SER A 32 25.45 14.88 -0.62
C SER A 32 25.56 14.20 0.73
N ALA A 33 26.12 14.92 1.74
CA ALA A 33 25.95 14.56 3.12
C ALA A 33 24.45 14.32 3.31
N LEU A 34 24.07 13.16 3.90
CA LEU A 34 22.71 12.91 4.35
C LEU A 34 22.40 14.04 5.35
N ALA A 35 21.67 15.04 4.87
CA ALA A 35 21.34 16.21 5.66
C ALA A 35 20.49 15.74 6.84
N ASP A 36 20.79 16.18 8.05
CA ASP A 36 19.88 16.10 9.18
C ASP A 36 18.59 16.80 8.69
N GLY A 37 17.45 16.07 8.62
CA GLY A 37 16.25 16.41 7.85
C GLY A 37 15.65 17.81 8.06
N LYS A 38 16.30 18.68 8.85
CA LYS A 38 15.90 20.06 9.13
C LYS A 38 16.23 21.04 8.00
N ASP A 39 17.25 20.76 7.17
CA ASP A 39 17.77 21.71 6.17
C ASP A 39 17.42 21.33 4.72
N ILE A 40 16.70 20.23 4.51
CA ILE A 40 16.27 19.82 3.17
C ILE A 40 15.08 20.71 2.74
N PRO A 41 15.18 21.44 1.63
CA PRO A 41 14.08 22.27 1.16
C PRO A 41 12.88 21.39 0.74
N TYR A 42 11.66 21.88 0.99
CA TYR A 42 10.44 21.19 0.52
C TYR A 42 10.20 21.39 -0.99
N ARG A 43 10.79 22.44 -1.56
CA ARG A 43 10.68 22.76 -2.97
C ARG A 43 12.06 23.11 -3.54
N VAL A 44 12.33 22.61 -4.74
CA VAL A 44 13.50 22.94 -5.53
C VAL A 44 13.00 23.53 -6.85
N ASN A 45 13.46 24.73 -7.22
CA ASN A 45 13.00 25.45 -8.42
C ASN A 45 11.46 25.57 -8.51
N GLY A 46 10.79 25.84 -7.38
CA GLY A 46 9.34 25.98 -7.29
C GLY A 46 8.52 24.69 -7.26
N LYS A 47 9.14 23.52 -7.50
CA LYS A 47 8.49 22.19 -7.46
C LYS A 47 8.80 21.47 -6.18
N TYR A 48 7.91 20.57 -5.76
CA TYR A 48 8.17 19.68 -4.61
C TYR A 48 9.36 18.77 -4.89
N ASP A 49 10.22 18.60 -3.89
CA ASP A 49 11.43 17.80 -3.99
C ASP A 49 11.14 16.34 -3.67
N PHE A 50 11.18 15.48 -4.69
CA PHE A 50 11.09 14.02 -4.60
C PHE A 50 12.42 13.32 -4.91
N ASP A 51 13.46 14.06 -5.32
CA ASP A 51 14.75 13.51 -5.70
C ASP A 51 15.76 13.44 -4.56
N THR A 52 15.63 14.29 -3.55
CA THR A 52 16.50 14.23 -2.38
C THR A 52 16.19 13.00 -1.54
N VAL A 53 17.20 12.15 -1.31
CA VAL A 53 17.06 10.96 -0.48
C VAL A 53 16.91 11.38 0.98
N TYR A 54 15.79 11.01 1.57
CA TYR A 54 15.49 11.23 2.97
C TYR A 54 15.83 9.99 3.80
N ASP A 55 16.73 10.13 4.78
CA ASP A 55 17.12 9.03 5.65
C ASP A 55 15.99 8.67 6.63
N ARG A 56 15.57 7.41 6.58
CA ARG A 56 14.53 6.86 7.44
C ARG A 56 15.06 5.86 8.48
N VAL A 57 16.35 5.59 8.46
CA VAL A 57 16.98 4.66 9.42
C VAL A 57 16.99 5.30 10.81
N GLY A 58 16.59 4.54 11.82
CA GLY A 58 16.48 5.01 13.20
C GLY A 58 15.17 5.74 13.54
N SER A 59 14.20 5.75 12.60
CA SER A 59 12.85 6.31 12.82
C SER A 59 11.84 5.31 13.37
N GLY A 60 12.24 4.04 13.59
CA GLY A 60 11.33 2.94 13.93
C GLY A 60 10.57 2.38 12.72
N SER A 61 11.06 2.65 11.51
CA SER A 61 10.42 2.26 10.26
C SER A 61 10.41 0.74 10.05
N VAL A 62 9.25 0.17 9.75
CA VAL A 62 9.14 -1.25 9.34
C VAL A 62 9.89 -1.51 8.04
N LYS A 63 9.92 -0.53 7.14
CA LYS A 63 10.57 -0.63 5.83
C LYS A 63 12.10 -0.70 5.93
N PHE A 64 12.69 -0.05 6.94
CA PHE A 64 14.15 -0.01 7.15
C PHE A 64 14.55 -0.69 8.45
N ASP A 65 14.19 -0.14 9.61
CA ASP A 65 14.70 -0.59 10.90
C ASP A 65 14.34 -2.05 11.22
N SER A 66 13.10 -2.48 10.90
CA SER A 66 12.70 -3.87 11.10
C SER A 66 13.41 -4.82 10.13
N GLN A 67 13.73 -4.37 8.90
CA GLN A 67 14.49 -5.19 7.96
C GLN A 67 15.95 -5.30 8.36
N ILE A 68 16.56 -4.22 8.85
CA ILE A 68 17.89 -4.24 9.43
C ILE A 68 17.93 -5.16 10.65
N ALA A 69 16.90 -5.15 11.50
CA ALA A 69 16.81 -6.07 12.64
C ALA A 69 16.71 -7.56 12.20
N LYS A 70 16.06 -7.84 11.04
CA LYS A 70 15.92 -9.21 10.50
C LYS A 70 17.17 -9.69 9.76
N TYR A 71 17.78 -8.85 8.93
CA TYR A 71 18.82 -9.25 7.98
C TYR A 71 20.21 -8.68 8.30
N GLY A 72 20.34 -7.81 9.30
CA GLY A 72 21.58 -7.12 9.63
C GLY A 72 22.05 -6.19 8.51
N ASP A 73 23.34 -6.18 8.29
CA ASP A 73 24.03 -5.40 7.25
C ASP A 73 23.86 -5.92 5.82
N LYS A 74 23.21 -7.09 5.65
CA LYS A 74 22.90 -7.66 4.34
C LYS A 74 21.84 -6.84 3.61
N VAL A 75 20.85 -6.26 4.32
CA VAL A 75 19.86 -5.39 3.70
C VAL A 75 20.38 -3.96 3.60
N LYS A 76 20.36 -3.42 2.38
CA LYS A 76 20.80 -2.06 2.07
C LYS A 76 19.62 -1.14 1.81
N ILE A 77 18.60 -1.63 1.10
CA ILE A 77 17.41 -0.86 0.75
C ILE A 77 16.17 -1.71 0.98
N GLY A 78 15.24 -1.20 1.81
CA GLY A 78 13.92 -1.79 1.99
C GLY A 78 12.94 -1.28 0.94
N MET A 79 12.39 -2.17 0.10
CA MET A 79 11.40 -1.83 -0.92
C MET A 79 10.14 -2.70 -0.84
N GLY A 80 9.92 -3.38 0.28
CA GLY A 80 8.75 -4.26 0.45
C GLY A 80 7.50 -3.54 0.97
N ILE A 81 7.67 -2.66 1.95
CA ILE A 81 6.54 -2.02 2.66
C ILE A 81 5.95 -0.86 1.84
N ALA A 82 4.61 -0.77 1.83
CA ALA A 82 3.86 0.21 1.04
C ALA A 82 3.70 1.56 1.77
N ASP A 83 4.81 2.24 2.01
CA ASP A 83 4.90 3.65 2.34
C ASP A 83 6.02 4.30 1.50
N THR A 84 5.87 5.56 1.10
CA THR A 84 6.87 6.23 0.26
C THR A 84 8.02 6.78 1.11
N ASP A 85 9.17 7.03 0.48
CA ASP A 85 10.36 7.57 1.15
C ASP A 85 10.45 9.10 1.05
N PHE A 86 9.39 9.73 0.54
CA PHE A 86 9.30 11.17 0.45
C PHE A 86 8.96 11.79 1.81
N ARG A 87 9.39 13.04 2.00
CA ARG A 87 9.04 13.80 3.22
C ARG A 87 7.54 14.09 3.24
N THR A 88 6.96 14.03 4.43
CA THR A 88 5.60 14.53 4.65
C THR A 88 5.54 16.01 4.26
N PRO A 89 4.57 16.44 3.44
CA PRO A 89 4.43 17.83 3.02
C PRO A 89 4.41 18.82 4.19
N ALA A 90 4.99 20.02 3.98
CA ALA A 90 5.12 21.02 5.03
C ALA A 90 3.76 21.40 5.64
N PHE A 91 2.72 21.56 4.83
CA PHE A 91 1.39 21.94 5.30
C PHE A 91 0.78 20.92 6.26
N ILE A 92 1.07 19.62 6.13
CA ILE A 92 0.63 18.59 7.08
C ILE A 92 1.47 18.66 8.37
N ARG A 93 2.80 18.76 8.22
CA ARG A 93 3.71 18.88 9.36
C ARG A 93 3.36 20.11 10.21
N ASP A 94 3.16 21.24 9.56
CA ASP A 94 2.94 22.53 10.23
C ASP A 94 1.60 22.53 10.99
N ALA A 95 0.53 21.99 10.40
CA ALA A 95 -0.75 21.81 11.09
C ALA A 95 -0.63 20.89 12.32
N MET A 96 0.16 19.82 12.22
CA MET A 96 0.42 18.94 13.36
C MET A 96 1.26 19.65 14.44
N MET A 97 2.25 20.45 14.06
CA MET A 97 3.10 21.21 14.99
C MET A 97 2.30 22.27 15.71
N GLU A 98 1.46 23.05 15.01
CA GLU A 98 0.55 24.02 15.60
C GLU A 98 -0.36 23.37 16.64
N ARG A 99 -0.93 22.19 16.33
CA ARG A 99 -1.75 21.45 17.31
C ARG A 99 -0.96 20.96 18.51
N LEU A 100 0.34 20.64 18.34
CA LEU A 100 1.22 20.23 19.44
C LEU A 100 1.53 21.36 20.42
N GLU A 101 1.47 22.63 20.00
CA GLU A 101 1.67 23.79 20.88
C GLU A 101 0.54 23.95 21.92
N HIS A 102 -0.62 23.33 21.68
CA HIS A 102 -1.71 23.31 22.63
C HIS A 102 -1.54 22.14 23.62
N GLU A 103 -1.25 22.44 24.87
CA GLU A 103 -0.86 21.47 25.89
C GLU A 103 -2.01 20.55 26.40
N ASN A 104 -3.27 20.86 26.09
CA ASN A 104 -4.42 20.04 26.49
C ASN A 104 -4.78 19.00 25.44
N TRP A 105 -4.82 17.74 25.86
CA TRP A 105 -5.09 16.55 25.05
C TRP A 105 -6.37 15.82 25.48
N GLY A 106 -7.39 16.57 25.90
CA GLY A 106 -8.70 16.02 26.25
C GLY A 106 -9.43 15.38 25.06
N TYR A 107 -10.60 14.82 25.34
CA TYR A 107 -11.45 14.23 24.29
C TYR A 107 -11.89 15.27 23.27
N LEU A 108 -11.87 14.88 21.98
CA LEU A 108 -12.39 15.72 20.91
C LEU A 108 -13.92 15.73 20.91
N GLY A 109 -14.51 16.93 20.84
CA GLY A 109 -15.94 17.09 20.59
C GLY A 109 -16.31 16.89 19.11
N ALA A 110 -17.61 16.88 18.81
CA ALA A 110 -18.12 16.67 17.46
C ALA A 110 -17.62 17.75 16.47
N GLU A 111 -17.43 18.96 16.95
CA GLU A 111 -17.00 20.13 16.17
C GLU A 111 -15.60 19.93 15.57
N ALA A 112 -14.71 19.22 16.27
CA ALA A 112 -13.37 18.91 15.78
C ALA A 112 -13.38 18.04 14.50
N TYR A 113 -14.48 17.37 14.23
CA TYR A 113 -14.64 16.51 13.05
C TYR A 113 -15.40 17.20 11.90
N VAL A 114 -15.85 18.43 12.05
CA VAL A 114 -16.59 19.15 10.99
C VAL A 114 -15.65 19.41 9.82
N GLU A 115 -14.57 20.13 10.04
CA GLU A 115 -13.56 20.41 9.01
C GLU A 115 -13.00 19.13 8.40
N PHE A 116 -12.74 18.10 9.23
CA PHE A 116 -12.30 16.79 8.76
C PHE A 116 -13.25 16.19 7.72
N ARG A 117 -14.57 16.25 7.95
CA ARG A 117 -15.57 15.69 7.03
C ARG A 117 -15.79 16.58 5.81
N GLU A 118 -15.82 17.89 5.99
CA GLU A 118 -15.99 18.85 4.90
C GLU A 118 -14.85 18.75 3.89
N THR A 119 -13.60 18.72 4.34
CA THR A 119 -12.43 18.60 3.46
C THR A 119 -12.40 17.26 2.73
N ILE A 120 -12.90 16.17 3.33
CA ILE A 120 -13.08 14.89 2.64
C ILE A 120 -14.14 15.00 1.53
N ALA A 121 -15.29 15.60 1.82
CA ALA A 121 -16.36 15.75 0.83
C ALA A 121 -15.91 16.63 -0.34
N GLU A 122 -15.25 17.74 -0.07
CA GLU A 122 -14.68 18.64 -1.07
C GLU A 122 -13.64 17.92 -1.95
N TRP A 123 -12.68 17.20 -1.35
CA TRP A 123 -11.69 16.40 -2.09
C TRP A 123 -12.33 15.39 -3.04
N ASN A 124 -13.37 14.68 -2.56
CA ASN A 124 -14.09 13.71 -3.39
C ASN A 124 -14.82 14.40 -4.55
N HIS A 125 -15.42 15.56 -4.30
CA HIS A 125 -16.10 16.33 -5.32
C HIS A 125 -15.13 16.86 -6.37
N GLU A 126 -14.08 17.53 -5.95
CA GLU A 126 -13.13 18.17 -6.87
C GLU A 126 -12.33 17.18 -7.71
N ARG A 127 -11.85 16.09 -7.11
CA ARG A 127 -10.98 15.15 -7.82
C ARG A 127 -11.72 14.05 -8.57
N TYR A 128 -12.92 13.68 -8.13
CA TYR A 128 -13.65 12.53 -8.68
C TYR A 128 -15.07 12.84 -9.14
N GLY A 129 -15.54 14.09 -8.96
CA GLY A 129 -16.92 14.46 -9.25
C GLY A 129 -17.93 13.73 -8.34
N LEU A 130 -17.48 13.13 -7.23
CA LEU A 130 -18.32 12.36 -6.33
C LEU A 130 -18.84 13.22 -5.19
N THR A 131 -20.13 13.47 -5.17
CA THR A 131 -20.78 14.16 -4.05
C THR A 131 -21.07 13.19 -2.92
N VAL A 132 -20.45 13.45 -1.75
CA VAL A 132 -20.67 12.69 -0.51
C VAL A 132 -21.20 13.64 0.55
N ASP A 133 -22.29 13.28 1.23
CA ASP A 133 -22.79 14.04 2.36
C ASP A 133 -21.77 13.91 3.54
N PRO A 134 -21.18 15.01 4.02
CA PRO A 134 -20.23 14.98 5.13
C PRO A 134 -20.76 14.28 6.38
N THR A 135 -22.07 14.33 6.62
CA THR A 135 -22.72 13.73 7.80
C THR A 135 -22.76 12.21 7.77
N THR A 136 -22.67 11.60 6.57
CA THR A 136 -22.64 10.15 6.38
C THR A 136 -21.24 9.56 6.49
N LEU A 137 -20.19 10.41 6.47
CA LEU A 137 -18.81 9.98 6.57
C LEU A 137 -18.51 9.40 7.96
N GLN A 138 -18.12 8.13 7.99
CA GLN A 138 -17.75 7.43 9.20
C GLN A 138 -16.22 7.43 9.37
N ILE A 139 -15.75 7.91 10.51
CA ILE A 139 -14.33 8.01 10.83
C ILE A 139 -13.81 6.64 11.24
N ALA A 140 -12.61 6.28 10.78
CA ALA A 140 -11.93 5.05 11.17
C ALA A 140 -10.44 5.31 11.50
N THR A 141 -9.86 4.50 12.36
CA THR A 141 -8.43 4.55 12.69
C THR A 141 -7.53 3.94 11.59
N GLY A 142 -8.15 3.46 10.53
CA GLY A 142 -7.52 2.86 9.35
C GLY A 142 -8.58 2.15 8.52
N VAL A 143 -8.26 1.82 7.28
CA VAL A 143 -9.16 1.06 6.40
C VAL A 143 -9.45 -0.34 6.99
N HIS A 144 -8.42 -1.05 7.51
CA HIS A 144 -8.60 -2.35 8.16
C HIS A 144 -9.65 -2.36 9.28
N PRO A 145 -9.62 -1.45 10.29
CA PRO A 145 -10.67 -1.38 11.31
C PRO A 145 -12.07 -1.16 10.72
N GLY A 146 -12.19 -0.37 9.67
CA GLY A 146 -13.45 -0.18 8.95
C GLY A 146 -13.94 -1.47 8.25
N LEU A 147 -13.04 -2.15 7.53
CA LEU A 147 -13.32 -3.44 6.88
C LEU A 147 -13.70 -4.52 7.89
N ILE A 148 -12.95 -4.66 8.99
CA ILE A 148 -13.25 -5.63 10.06
C ILE A 148 -14.63 -5.38 10.64
N SER A 149 -14.99 -4.11 10.92
CA SER A 149 -16.31 -3.76 11.42
C SER A 149 -17.42 -4.12 10.42
N SER A 150 -17.17 -3.87 9.14
CA SER A 150 -18.12 -4.16 8.05
C SER A 150 -18.29 -5.67 7.85
N ILE A 151 -17.21 -6.44 7.83
CA ILE A 151 -17.28 -7.90 7.73
C ILE A 151 -18.06 -8.47 8.92
N ARG A 152 -17.78 -8.02 10.15
CA ARG A 152 -18.54 -8.46 11.35
C ARG A 152 -20.02 -8.13 11.32
N ALA A 153 -20.37 -7.00 10.69
CA ALA A 153 -21.77 -6.59 10.58
C ALA A 153 -22.54 -7.34 9.47
N LEU A 154 -21.83 -7.70 8.39
CA LEU A 154 -22.44 -8.15 7.15
C LEU A 154 -22.21 -9.63 6.87
N SER A 155 -21.24 -10.26 7.56
CA SER A 155 -20.85 -11.65 7.39
C SER A 155 -20.88 -12.40 8.73
N THR A 156 -21.23 -13.67 8.69
CA THR A 156 -21.19 -14.53 9.87
C THR A 156 -19.84 -15.25 10.00
N PRO A 157 -19.38 -15.57 11.24
CA PRO A 157 -18.21 -16.43 11.39
C PRO A 157 -18.37 -17.75 10.63
N GLY A 158 -17.31 -18.16 9.91
CA GLY A 158 -17.32 -19.33 9.03
C GLY A 158 -17.85 -19.09 7.61
N SER A 159 -18.49 -17.94 7.32
CA SER A 159 -18.85 -17.57 5.96
C SER A 159 -17.63 -17.19 5.13
N LYS A 160 -17.79 -17.13 3.83
CA LYS A 160 -16.73 -16.84 2.88
C LYS A 160 -16.72 -15.38 2.46
N ILE A 161 -15.49 -14.82 2.30
CA ILE A 161 -15.25 -13.51 1.75
C ILE A 161 -14.55 -13.66 0.40
N LEU A 162 -15.16 -13.12 -0.65
CA LEU A 162 -14.65 -13.20 -2.02
C LEU A 162 -13.50 -12.21 -2.24
N LEU A 163 -12.43 -12.70 -2.82
CA LEU A 163 -11.21 -11.95 -3.14
C LEU A 163 -10.80 -12.25 -4.58
N MET A 164 -10.49 -11.25 -5.37
CA MET A 164 -9.77 -11.42 -6.65
C MET A 164 -8.27 -11.39 -6.38
N THR A 165 -7.57 -12.49 -6.62
CA THR A 165 -6.14 -12.63 -6.30
C THR A 165 -5.25 -12.62 -7.54
N PRO A 166 -3.98 -12.12 -7.43
CA PRO A 166 -3.32 -11.60 -6.23
C PRO A 166 -3.97 -10.33 -5.67
N THR A 167 -4.14 -10.28 -4.33
CA THR A 167 -4.79 -9.15 -3.65
C THR A 167 -4.03 -8.72 -2.41
N TYR A 168 -4.45 -7.60 -1.80
CA TYR A 168 -3.76 -7.06 -0.64
C TYR A 168 -3.67 -8.07 0.52
N ASN A 169 -2.43 -8.35 0.93
CA ASN A 169 -2.15 -9.35 1.95
C ASN A 169 -2.75 -9.06 3.33
N GLY A 170 -3.06 -7.79 3.62
CA GLY A 170 -3.74 -7.38 4.85
C GLY A 170 -5.15 -7.94 4.97
N PHE A 171 -5.86 -8.18 3.85
CA PHE A 171 -7.19 -8.77 3.87
C PHE A 171 -7.24 -10.13 4.57
N TYR A 172 -6.21 -10.94 4.42
CA TYR A 172 -6.14 -12.23 5.13
C TYR A 172 -6.06 -12.08 6.65
N SER A 173 -5.51 -10.98 7.17
CA SER A 173 -5.56 -10.68 8.60
C SER A 173 -6.94 -10.25 9.06
N ASP A 174 -7.68 -9.53 8.19
CA ASP A 174 -9.05 -9.11 8.49
C ASP A 174 -9.99 -10.32 8.54
N LEU A 175 -9.82 -11.27 7.60
CA LEU A 175 -10.57 -12.52 7.61
C LEU A 175 -10.31 -13.33 8.90
N ARG A 176 -9.04 -13.44 9.33
CA ARG A 176 -8.72 -14.10 10.61
C ARG A 176 -9.35 -13.38 11.80
N ALA A 177 -9.31 -12.04 11.83
CA ALA A 177 -9.88 -11.25 12.91
C ALA A 177 -11.42 -11.33 12.99
N THR A 178 -12.07 -11.66 11.89
CA THR A 178 -13.52 -11.81 11.78
C THR A 178 -13.98 -13.27 11.78
N GLN A 179 -13.04 -14.22 11.84
CA GLN A 179 -13.31 -15.66 11.79
C GLN A 179 -14.04 -16.09 10.50
N THR A 180 -13.82 -15.37 9.41
CA THR A 180 -14.36 -15.70 8.10
C THR A 180 -13.32 -16.44 7.23
N LEU A 181 -13.77 -17.06 6.16
CA LEU A 181 -12.95 -17.88 5.28
C LEU A 181 -12.65 -17.15 3.97
N LYS A 182 -11.46 -17.35 3.44
CA LYS A 182 -11.10 -16.83 2.12
C LYS A 182 -11.79 -17.61 1.01
N ASN A 183 -12.27 -16.90 0.00
CA ASN A 183 -12.79 -17.44 -1.25
C ASN A 183 -12.07 -16.73 -2.40
N GLU A 184 -11.04 -17.36 -2.96
CA GLU A 184 -10.09 -16.74 -3.86
C GLU A 184 -10.43 -17.05 -5.34
N SER A 185 -10.80 -16.02 -6.09
CA SER A 185 -10.86 -16.05 -7.55
C SER A 185 -9.53 -15.54 -8.11
N GLU A 186 -8.79 -16.39 -8.77
CA GLU A 186 -7.49 -16.04 -9.34
C GLU A 186 -7.69 -15.29 -10.66
N MET A 187 -7.10 -14.11 -10.76
CA MET A 187 -7.13 -13.31 -11.99
C MET A 187 -6.24 -13.93 -13.08
N ILE A 188 -6.64 -13.75 -14.32
CA ILE A 188 -5.89 -14.20 -15.49
C ILE A 188 -4.75 -13.20 -15.76
N TYR A 189 -3.51 -13.70 -15.82
CA TYR A 189 -2.34 -12.90 -16.18
C TYR A 189 -1.88 -13.21 -17.60
N GLU A 190 -2.01 -12.21 -18.48
CA GLU A 190 -1.58 -12.31 -19.87
C GLU A 190 -0.94 -11.01 -20.36
N ASN A 191 0.14 -11.09 -21.12
CA ASN A 191 0.81 -9.96 -21.78
C ASN A 191 1.16 -8.79 -20.85
N GLY A 192 1.45 -9.08 -19.57
CA GLY A 192 1.80 -8.08 -18.57
C GLY A 192 0.58 -7.39 -17.92
N ALA A 193 -0.62 -7.91 -18.11
CA ALA A 193 -1.86 -7.40 -17.54
C ALA A 193 -2.64 -8.48 -16.80
N TYR A 194 -3.42 -8.06 -15.81
CA TYR A 194 -4.37 -8.92 -15.11
C TYR A 194 -5.79 -8.59 -15.54
N THR A 195 -6.60 -9.60 -15.77
CA THR A 195 -8.03 -9.49 -16.06
C THR A 195 -8.84 -10.40 -15.15
N VAL A 196 -10.14 -10.14 -15.05
CA VAL A 196 -11.05 -10.95 -14.22
C VAL A 196 -11.35 -12.28 -14.94
N ASP A 197 -11.24 -13.38 -14.21
CA ASP A 197 -11.88 -14.64 -14.62
C ASP A 197 -13.36 -14.59 -14.19
N TRP A 198 -14.20 -14.19 -15.13
CA TRP A 198 -15.63 -13.95 -14.86
C TRP A 198 -16.39 -15.20 -14.47
N ASP A 199 -16.04 -16.34 -15.07
CA ASP A 199 -16.72 -17.61 -14.81
C ASP A 199 -16.35 -18.14 -13.43
N ASP A 200 -15.06 -18.09 -13.06
CA ASP A 200 -14.60 -18.47 -11.71
C ASP A 200 -15.12 -17.49 -10.65
N LEU A 201 -15.12 -16.17 -10.94
CA LEU A 201 -15.63 -15.16 -10.01
C LEU A 201 -17.11 -15.41 -9.67
N GLU A 202 -17.96 -15.64 -10.67
CA GLU A 202 -19.38 -15.91 -10.45
C GLU A 202 -19.61 -17.26 -9.76
N ALA A 203 -18.89 -18.31 -10.17
CA ALA A 203 -19.01 -19.64 -9.56
C ALA A 203 -18.67 -19.65 -8.06
N ARG A 204 -17.89 -18.67 -7.58
CA ARG A 204 -17.54 -18.50 -6.16
C ARG A 204 -18.58 -17.75 -5.35
N MET A 205 -19.56 -17.12 -5.97
CA MET A 205 -20.65 -16.40 -5.30
C MET A 205 -21.74 -17.38 -4.85
N THR A 206 -21.39 -18.27 -3.93
CA THR A 206 -22.28 -19.27 -3.35
C THR A 206 -23.03 -18.71 -2.12
N PRO A 207 -24.11 -19.33 -1.62
CA PRO A 207 -24.91 -18.79 -0.50
C PRO A 207 -24.14 -18.51 0.78
N ASP A 208 -22.96 -19.11 0.98
CA ASP A 208 -22.05 -18.84 2.10
C ASP A 208 -21.03 -17.73 1.81
N THR A 209 -21.02 -17.16 0.61
CA THR A 209 -20.23 -15.97 0.24
C THR A 209 -21.05 -14.72 0.49
N GLN A 210 -20.77 -13.96 1.55
CA GLN A 210 -21.61 -12.84 2.00
C GLN A 210 -21.08 -11.46 1.66
N THR A 211 -19.75 -11.30 1.55
CA THR A 211 -19.13 -10.05 1.14
C THR A 211 -17.98 -10.31 0.17
N MET A 212 -17.66 -9.28 -0.62
CA MET A 212 -16.49 -9.21 -1.49
C MET A 212 -15.60 -8.06 -1.05
N LEU A 213 -14.30 -8.29 -0.88
CA LEU A 213 -13.29 -7.24 -0.72
C LEU A 213 -12.72 -6.91 -2.10
N LEU A 214 -13.07 -5.73 -2.59
CA LEU A 214 -12.59 -5.18 -3.86
C LEU A 214 -11.51 -4.14 -3.60
N CYS A 215 -10.32 -4.31 -4.16
CA CYS A 215 -9.24 -3.32 -4.10
C CYS A 215 -9.18 -2.52 -5.40
N ASN A 216 -9.30 -1.18 -5.34
CA ASN A 216 -9.28 -0.33 -6.52
C ASN A 216 -8.57 1.02 -6.27
N PRO A 217 -7.38 1.28 -6.82
CA PRO A 217 -6.51 0.38 -7.61
C PRO A 217 -6.08 -0.89 -6.87
N GLN A 218 -5.94 -1.98 -7.63
CA GLN A 218 -5.58 -3.30 -7.10
C GLN A 218 -4.13 -3.31 -6.57
N ASN A 219 -3.94 -3.76 -5.37
CA ASN A 219 -2.64 -4.04 -4.79
C ASN A 219 -2.49 -5.57 -4.64
N PRO A 220 -1.50 -6.22 -5.25
CA PRO A 220 -0.20 -5.66 -5.68
C PRO A 220 -0.08 -5.34 -7.19
N THR A 221 -1.03 -5.71 -8.00
CA THR A 221 -0.91 -5.76 -9.46
C THR A 221 -1.00 -4.38 -10.14
N GLY A 222 -1.59 -3.40 -9.44
CA GLY A 222 -1.71 -2.03 -9.94
C GLY A 222 -2.83 -1.80 -10.96
N ASN A 223 -3.74 -2.76 -11.12
CA ASN A 223 -4.92 -2.59 -11.97
C ASN A 223 -5.78 -1.43 -11.47
N VAL A 224 -6.32 -0.66 -12.40
CA VAL A 224 -7.42 0.28 -12.19
C VAL A 224 -8.62 -0.28 -12.93
N TRP A 225 -9.64 -0.72 -12.21
CA TRP A 225 -10.81 -1.37 -12.80
C TRP A 225 -11.60 -0.37 -13.64
N SER A 226 -12.00 -0.79 -14.84
CA SER A 226 -12.88 0.01 -15.71
C SER A 226 -14.27 0.15 -15.11
N GLU A 227 -15.01 1.16 -15.53
CA GLU A 227 -16.42 1.31 -15.14
C GLU A 227 -17.24 0.07 -15.53
N GLU A 228 -16.98 -0.52 -16.71
CA GLU A 228 -17.61 -1.73 -17.20
C GLU A 228 -17.31 -2.93 -16.27
N ASP A 229 -16.03 -3.14 -15.86
CA ASP A 229 -15.68 -4.19 -14.91
C ASP A 229 -16.38 -4.00 -13.57
N LEU A 230 -16.39 -2.76 -13.05
CA LEU A 230 -17.03 -2.45 -11.77
C LEU A 230 -18.56 -2.65 -11.82
N LEU A 231 -19.21 -2.29 -12.90
CA LEU A 231 -20.64 -2.55 -13.10
C LEU A 231 -20.91 -4.05 -13.14
N ARG A 232 -20.14 -4.81 -13.92
CA ARG A 232 -20.32 -6.27 -14.00
C ARG A 232 -20.05 -6.97 -12.66
N ILE A 233 -19.03 -6.56 -11.91
CA ILE A 233 -18.81 -7.03 -10.54
C ILE A 233 -20.03 -6.72 -9.66
N GLY A 234 -20.54 -5.50 -9.74
CA GLY A 234 -21.71 -5.05 -8.98
C GLY A 234 -22.97 -5.83 -9.31
N GLU A 235 -23.25 -6.08 -10.60
CA GLU A 235 -24.38 -6.88 -11.08
C GLU A 235 -24.32 -8.31 -10.54
N LEU A 236 -23.15 -8.97 -10.62
CA LEU A 236 -22.96 -10.30 -10.08
C LEU A 236 -23.16 -10.31 -8.56
N CYS A 237 -22.60 -9.32 -7.86
CA CYS A 237 -22.76 -9.19 -6.41
C CYS A 237 -24.22 -8.97 -6.00
N LEU A 238 -24.99 -8.15 -6.71
CA LEU A 238 -26.43 -7.99 -6.48
C LEU A 238 -27.20 -9.29 -6.72
N LYS A 239 -26.95 -9.94 -7.86
CA LYS A 239 -27.60 -11.20 -8.25
C LYS A 239 -27.44 -12.28 -7.18
N HIS A 240 -26.25 -12.36 -6.56
CA HIS A 240 -25.91 -13.38 -5.58
C HIS A 240 -25.97 -12.88 -4.12
N GLN A 241 -26.51 -11.68 -3.87
CA GLN A 241 -26.66 -11.07 -2.55
C GLN A 241 -25.32 -10.92 -1.78
N VAL A 242 -24.24 -10.63 -2.50
CA VAL A 242 -22.91 -10.36 -1.97
C VAL A 242 -22.73 -8.85 -1.82
N VAL A 243 -22.36 -8.35 -0.63
CA VAL A 243 -22.11 -6.91 -0.44
C VAL A 243 -20.67 -6.57 -0.81
N VAL A 244 -20.46 -5.49 -1.58
CA VAL A 244 -19.14 -5.03 -1.99
C VAL A 244 -18.54 -4.11 -0.93
N LEU A 245 -17.34 -4.44 -0.46
CA LEU A 245 -16.49 -3.59 0.37
C LEU A 245 -15.34 -3.08 -0.50
N SER A 246 -15.47 -1.86 -1.04
CA SER A 246 -14.51 -1.26 -1.98
C SER A 246 -13.39 -0.56 -1.21
N ASP A 247 -12.21 -1.19 -1.15
CA ASP A 247 -10.99 -0.58 -0.63
C ASP A 247 -10.35 0.30 -1.72
N GLU A 248 -10.54 1.60 -1.58
CA GLU A 248 -10.07 2.63 -2.52
C GLU A 248 -8.90 3.46 -1.93
N ILE A 249 -8.14 2.89 -0.99
CA ILE A 249 -7.05 3.60 -0.30
C ILE A 249 -5.95 4.12 -1.23
N HIS A 250 -5.80 3.53 -2.42
CA HIS A 250 -4.83 3.92 -3.44
C HIS A 250 -5.41 4.81 -4.54
N MET A 251 -6.67 5.24 -4.45
CA MET A 251 -7.37 5.90 -5.56
C MET A 251 -6.73 7.21 -6.03
N ASP A 252 -6.07 7.96 -5.14
CA ASP A 252 -5.35 9.19 -5.50
C ASP A 252 -4.05 8.92 -6.29
N LEU A 253 -3.63 7.65 -6.40
CA LEU A 253 -2.33 7.25 -6.93
C LEU A 253 -2.47 6.50 -8.27
N VAL A 254 -3.27 7.07 -9.17
CA VAL A 254 -3.47 6.56 -10.53
C VAL A 254 -2.49 7.24 -11.49
N ARG A 255 -1.86 6.45 -12.36
CA ARG A 255 -0.87 6.92 -13.31
C ARG A 255 -1.48 7.84 -14.36
N LEU A 256 -0.65 8.74 -14.91
CA LEU A 256 -1.06 9.66 -15.96
C LEU A 256 -1.60 8.89 -17.18
N GLY A 257 -2.73 9.38 -17.71
CA GLY A 257 -3.42 8.74 -18.83
C GLY A 257 -4.42 7.64 -18.44
N HIS A 258 -4.50 7.27 -17.16
CA HIS A 258 -5.52 6.38 -16.63
C HIS A 258 -6.52 7.16 -15.76
N LYS A 259 -7.74 6.62 -15.65
CA LYS A 259 -8.82 7.24 -14.86
C LYS A 259 -9.37 6.23 -13.87
N ILE A 260 -9.48 6.62 -12.61
CA ILE A 260 -10.19 5.85 -11.58
C ILE A 260 -11.69 6.15 -11.64
N THR A 261 -12.51 5.12 -11.53
CA THR A 261 -13.95 5.24 -11.26
C THR A 261 -14.18 4.80 -9.82
N PRO A 262 -14.57 5.71 -8.91
CA PRO A 262 -15.01 5.33 -7.56
C PRO A 262 -16.23 4.41 -7.64
N PHE A 263 -16.27 3.34 -6.83
CA PHE A 263 -17.41 2.42 -6.86
C PHE A 263 -18.75 3.15 -6.55
N ALA A 264 -18.72 4.10 -5.63
CA ALA A 264 -19.86 4.94 -5.26
C ALA A 264 -20.33 5.91 -6.36
N SER A 265 -19.57 6.09 -7.44
CA SER A 265 -19.94 6.95 -8.58
C SER A 265 -20.57 6.19 -9.75
N LEU A 266 -20.72 4.88 -9.65
CA LEU A 266 -21.34 4.07 -10.69
C LEU A 266 -22.79 4.55 -10.98
N PRO A 267 -23.24 4.46 -12.24
CA PRO A 267 -24.57 4.99 -12.62
C PRO A 267 -25.73 4.18 -12.04
N ASP A 268 -25.55 2.89 -11.77
CA ASP A 268 -26.57 2.02 -11.20
C ASP A 268 -26.66 2.19 -9.68
N LYS A 269 -27.80 2.70 -9.21
CA LYS A 269 -28.03 2.99 -7.79
C LYS A 269 -28.20 1.74 -6.93
N ASP A 270 -28.70 0.65 -7.47
CA ASP A 270 -28.87 -0.60 -6.73
C ASP A 270 -27.49 -1.23 -6.47
N ILE A 271 -26.59 -1.18 -7.46
CA ILE A 271 -25.20 -1.59 -7.31
C ILE A 271 -24.50 -0.75 -6.23
N VAL A 272 -24.60 0.58 -6.33
CA VAL A 272 -23.96 1.49 -5.36
C VAL A 272 -24.52 1.28 -3.96
N ASN A 273 -25.85 1.12 -3.81
CA ASN A 273 -26.51 0.86 -2.52
C ASN A 273 -26.15 -0.51 -1.92
N ASN A 274 -25.58 -1.43 -2.70
CA ASN A 274 -25.06 -2.71 -2.22
C ASN A 274 -23.56 -2.65 -1.87
N SER A 275 -23.04 -1.48 -1.52
CA SER A 275 -21.62 -1.29 -1.28
C SER A 275 -21.29 -0.35 -0.13
N LEU A 276 -20.03 -0.46 0.33
CA LEU A 276 -19.36 0.51 1.20
C LEU A 276 -18.00 0.85 0.58
N SER A 277 -17.61 2.14 0.61
CA SER A 277 -16.30 2.62 0.14
C SER A 277 -15.40 2.99 1.31
N PHE A 278 -14.13 2.59 1.25
CA PHE A 278 -13.11 2.81 2.29
C PHE A 278 -11.92 3.57 1.72
N ARG A 279 -11.52 4.67 2.36
CA ARG A 279 -10.47 5.57 1.88
C ARG A 279 -9.63 6.13 3.02
N ALA A 280 -8.43 6.63 2.69
CA ALA A 280 -7.55 7.30 3.65
C ALA A 280 -6.50 8.14 2.93
N ILE A 281 -6.06 9.23 3.58
CA ILE A 281 -4.89 10.01 3.15
C ILE A 281 -3.56 9.28 3.32
N THR A 282 -3.57 8.17 4.05
CA THR A 282 -2.37 7.54 4.59
C THR A 282 -1.44 6.94 3.53
N LYS A 283 -1.98 6.57 2.36
CA LYS A 283 -1.18 6.14 1.21
C LYS A 283 -0.79 7.32 0.32
N THR A 284 -1.71 8.22 0.07
CA THR A 284 -1.50 9.40 -0.74
C THR A 284 -0.34 10.25 -0.21
N PHE A 285 -0.35 10.57 1.07
CA PHE A 285 0.66 11.44 1.72
C PHE A 285 1.71 10.67 2.54
N SER A 286 1.71 9.34 2.46
CA SER A 286 2.67 8.47 3.16
C SER A 286 2.75 8.68 4.68
N ILE A 287 1.60 8.81 5.33
CA ILE A 287 1.49 9.00 6.78
C ILE A 287 0.68 7.89 7.49
N PRO A 288 0.97 6.59 7.26
CA PRO A 288 0.18 5.51 7.84
C PRO A 288 0.20 5.47 9.37
N ALA A 289 1.21 6.09 10.00
CA ALA A 289 1.31 6.21 11.45
C ALA A 289 0.29 7.18 12.05
N SER A 290 -0.30 8.11 11.28
CA SER A 290 -1.32 9.05 11.74
C SER A 290 -2.66 8.40 12.06
N LYS A 291 -2.88 7.15 11.58
CA LYS A 291 -4.04 6.31 11.93
C LYS A 291 -5.37 7.01 11.70
N ASN A 292 -5.61 7.43 10.47
CA ASN A 292 -6.89 8.00 10.06
C ASN A 292 -7.35 7.37 8.74
N ALA A 293 -8.65 7.19 8.63
CA ALA A 293 -9.36 6.71 7.45
C ALA A 293 -10.84 7.09 7.59
N TYR A 294 -11.59 6.87 6.55
CA TYR A 294 -13.04 7.01 6.56
C TYR A 294 -13.69 5.97 5.65
N TRP A 295 -14.97 5.73 5.92
CA TRP A 295 -15.81 4.93 5.04
C TRP A 295 -17.21 5.55 4.98
N PHE A 296 -17.95 5.20 3.95
CA PHE A 296 -19.34 5.63 3.75
C PHE A 296 -20.11 4.62 2.90
N SER A 297 -21.41 4.70 2.97
CA SER A 297 -22.34 3.99 2.09
C SER A 297 -23.50 4.93 1.73
N THR A 298 -24.04 4.80 0.54
CA THR A 298 -25.29 5.47 0.15
C THR A 298 -26.53 4.76 0.70
N ASN A 299 -26.35 3.55 1.24
CA ASN A 299 -27.42 2.76 1.84
C ASN A 299 -27.44 2.95 3.36
N PRO A 300 -28.44 3.68 3.92
CA PRO A 300 -28.53 3.95 5.35
C PRO A 300 -28.73 2.68 6.20
N VAL A 301 -29.28 1.60 5.61
CA VAL A 301 -29.46 0.33 6.31
C VAL A 301 -28.12 -0.37 6.49
N LEU A 302 -27.28 -0.42 5.46
CA LEU A 302 -25.92 -0.97 5.56
C LEU A 302 -25.08 -0.14 6.53
N GLU A 303 -25.11 1.19 6.41
CA GLU A 303 -24.43 2.11 7.32
C GLU A 303 -24.82 1.84 8.77
N ALA A 304 -26.11 1.80 9.09
CA ALA A 304 -26.61 1.57 10.45
C ALA A 304 -26.19 0.19 10.99
N ARG A 305 -26.14 -0.84 10.14
CA ARG A 305 -25.66 -2.17 10.55
C ARG A 305 -24.19 -2.14 10.94
N VAL A 306 -23.34 -1.52 10.10
CA VAL A 306 -21.89 -1.44 10.34
C VAL A 306 -21.57 -0.59 11.56
N LYS A 307 -22.27 0.54 11.76
CA LYS A 307 -22.08 1.43 12.92
C LYS A 307 -22.24 0.71 14.27
N LYS A 308 -23.04 -0.36 14.36
CA LYS A 308 -23.17 -1.15 15.59
C LYS A 308 -21.90 -1.90 16.00
N TYR A 309 -21.05 -2.21 15.05
CA TYR A 309 -19.77 -2.90 15.24
C TYR A 309 -18.56 -1.98 15.12
N HIS A 310 -18.79 -0.75 14.65
CA HIS A 310 -17.75 0.21 14.38
C HIS A 310 -17.52 1.11 15.60
N GLN A 311 -16.35 0.95 16.22
CA GLN A 311 -15.89 1.84 17.28
C GLN A 311 -14.57 2.47 16.82
N ALA A 312 -14.60 3.75 16.54
CA ALA A 312 -13.42 4.46 16.10
C ALA A 312 -13.34 5.82 16.78
N GLY A 313 -12.15 6.12 17.28
CA GLY A 313 -11.74 7.46 17.66
C GLY A 313 -10.35 7.66 17.07
N ILE A 314 -10.18 8.62 16.18
CA ILE A 314 -8.85 8.96 15.68
C ILE A 314 -8.18 9.94 16.65
N ASN A 315 -6.84 9.88 16.70
CA ASN A 315 -6.09 10.81 17.53
C ASN A 315 -6.15 12.23 16.95
N THR A 316 -6.00 13.21 17.80
CA THR A 316 -6.08 14.63 17.44
C THR A 316 -5.15 15.01 16.29
N LEU A 317 -3.91 14.48 16.26
CA LEU A 317 -2.96 14.76 15.17
C LEU A 317 -3.43 14.14 13.84
N GLY A 318 -4.13 12.99 13.89
CA GLY A 318 -4.74 12.39 12.70
C GLY A 318 -5.86 13.26 12.13
N VAL A 319 -6.66 13.92 12.97
CA VAL A 319 -7.73 14.83 12.52
C VAL A 319 -7.13 16.02 11.77
N VAL A 320 -6.19 16.73 12.39
CA VAL A 320 -5.58 17.93 11.78
C VAL A 320 -4.74 17.59 10.55
N ALA A 321 -4.04 16.46 10.58
CA ALA A 321 -3.27 15.99 9.42
C ALA A 321 -4.17 15.70 8.21
N ASN A 322 -5.35 15.11 8.43
CA ASN A 322 -6.32 14.82 7.37
C ASN A 322 -6.89 16.11 6.77
N ALA A 323 -7.37 17.02 7.61
CA ALA A 323 -7.93 18.29 7.15
C ALA A 323 -6.89 19.08 6.34
N ALA A 324 -5.65 19.22 6.85
CA ALA A 324 -4.58 19.91 6.15
C ALA A 324 -4.20 19.22 4.83
N ALA A 325 -4.17 17.87 4.81
CA ALA A 325 -3.84 17.08 3.64
C ALA A 325 -4.82 17.33 2.49
N TYR A 326 -6.11 17.22 2.74
CA TYR A 326 -7.13 17.41 1.70
C TYR A 326 -7.31 18.89 1.32
N LYS A 327 -7.23 19.80 2.28
CA LYS A 327 -7.38 21.24 2.03
C LYS A 327 -6.25 21.83 1.18
N HIS A 328 -5.02 21.33 1.33
CA HIS A 328 -3.82 21.92 0.72
C HIS A 328 -3.03 20.98 -0.18
N GLY A 329 -3.46 19.72 -0.30
CA GLY A 329 -2.64 18.66 -0.88
C GLY A 329 -2.73 18.50 -2.39
N ALA A 330 -3.72 19.07 -3.07
CA ALA A 330 -3.98 18.81 -4.49
C ALA A 330 -2.73 19.00 -5.37
N GLY A 331 -2.08 20.16 -5.30
CA GLY A 331 -0.87 20.43 -6.08
C GLY A 331 0.32 19.52 -5.75
N TRP A 332 0.45 19.09 -4.48
CA TRP A 332 1.48 18.13 -4.09
C TRP A 332 1.22 16.75 -4.70
N VAL A 333 -0.03 16.30 -4.69
CA VAL A 333 -0.44 15.02 -5.30
C VAL A 333 -0.22 15.04 -6.80
N ASP A 334 -0.56 16.13 -7.48
CA ASP A 334 -0.39 16.24 -8.92
C ASP A 334 1.09 16.15 -9.33
N GLU A 335 1.99 16.82 -8.61
CA GLU A 335 3.43 16.71 -8.83
C GLU A 335 3.97 15.31 -8.47
N LEU A 336 3.47 14.69 -7.40
CA LEU A 336 3.80 13.32 -7.00
C LEU A 336 3.41 12.32 -8.10
N LEU A 337 2.24 12.46 -8.70
CA LEU A 337 1.78 11.57 -9.77
C LEU A 337 2.70 11.63 -10.99
N VAL A 338 3.15 12.82 -11.37
CA VAL A 338 4.14 12.99 -12.45
C VAL A 338 5.44 12.25 -12.11
N TYR A 339 5.91 12.38 -10.87
CA TYR A 339 7.14 11.73 -10.42
C TYR A 339 7.00 10.20 -10.37
N LEU A 340 5.91 9.70 -9.81
CA LEU A 340 5.64 8.26 -9.72
C LEU A 340 5.44 7.62 -11.10
N ASP A 341 4.74 8.30 -12.02
CA ASP A 341 4.60 7.81 -13.39
C ASP A 341 5.97 7.71 -14.09
N GLY A 342 6.84 8.69 -13.87
CA GLY A 342 8.23 8.61 -14.29
C GLY A 342 8.98 7.41 -13.66
N ASN A 343 8.75 7.08 -12.38
CA ASN A 343 9.34 5.91 -11.74
C ASN A 343 8.81 4.60 -12.35
N HIS A 344 7.52 4.50 -12.63
CA HIS A 344 6.93 3.34 -13.31
C HIS A 344 7.54 3.11 -14.69
N ARG A 345 7.62 4.16 -15.51
CA ARG A 345 8.27 4.06 -16.85
C ARG A 345 9.72 3.64 -16.73
N TYR A 346 10.46 4.21 -15.79
CA TYR A 346 11.85 3.85 -15.57
C TYR A 346 12.04 2.38 -15.22
N VAL A 347 11.18 1.81 -14.37
CA VAL A 347 11.21 0.38 -14.01
C VAL A 347 10.87 -0.47 -15.22
N GLU A 348 9.82 -0.12 -15.95
CA GLU A 348 9.38 -0.86 -17.14
C GLU A 348 10.48 -0.92 -18.21
N ASP A 349 11.06 0.22 -18.56
CA ASP A 349 12.14 0.32 -19.54
C ASP A 349 13.38 -0.43 -19.04
N TYR A 350 13.75 -0.24 -17.77
CA TYR A 350 14.93 -0.88 -17.19
C TYR A 350 14.82 -2.42 -17.22
N ILE A 351 13.67 -2.98 -16.84
CA ILE A 351 13.44 -4.44 -16.85
C ILE A 351 13.51 -4.95 -18.30
N LYS A 352 12.81 -4.31 -19.22
CA LYS A 352 12.80 -4.70 -20.64
C LYS A 352 14.19 -4.73 -21.24
N GLU A 353 15.02 -3.74 -20.93
CA GLU A 353 16.36 -3.58 -21.52
C GLU A 353 17.43 -4.42 -20.81
N ASN A 354 17.33 -4.59 -19.49
CA ASN A 354 18.41 -5.12 -18.66
C ASN A 354 18.13 -6.48 -18.01
N MET A 355 16.85 -6.85 -17.84
CA MET A 355 16.40 -8.09 -17.18
C MET A 355 15.17 -8.67 -17.90
N PRO A 356 15.26 -8.97 -19.22
CA PRO A 356 14.10 -9.45 -19.99
C PRO A 356 13.52 -10.79 -19.51
N GLU A 357 14.28 -11.55 -18.70
CA GLU A 357 13.84 -12.76 -18.02
C GLU A 357 12.95 -12.52 -16.80
N VAL A 358 12.88 -11.28 -16.30
CA VAL A 358 11.97 -10.87 -15.22
C VAL A 358 10.71 -10.29 -15.83
N GLY A 359 9.56 -10.90 -15.53
CA GLY A 359 8.28 -10.38 -15.99
C GLY A 359 7.88 -9.11 -15.21
N TYR A 360 7.19 -8.20 -15.89
CA TYR A 360 6.69 -6.96 -15.31
C TYR A 360 5.20 -6.79 -15.59
N THR A 361 4.43 -6.49 -14.53
CA THR A 361 3.03 -6.12 -14.69
C THR A 361 2.91 -4.63 -15.00
N LYS A 362 2.21 -4.30 -16.07
CA LYS A 362 1.93 -2.92 -16.50
C LYS A 362 0.95 -2.26 -15.53
N SER A 363 1.47 -1.69 -14.45
CA SER A 363 0.67 -1.03 -13.43
C SER A 363 0.00 0.23 -13.99
N GLN A 364 -1.26 0.43 -13.65
CA GLN A 364 -2.06 1.62 -13.97
C GLN A 364 -2.19 2.57 -12.77
N GLY A 365 -1.85 2.10 -11.58
CA GLY A 365 -1.93 2.87 -10.35
C GLY A 365 -1.02 2.36 -9.25
N THR A 366 -1.08 2.98 -8.09
CA THR A 366 -0.24 2.76 -6.92
C THR A 366 1.21 3.25 -7.10
N PHE A 367 2.05 3.07 -6.09
CA PHE A 367 3.51 3.23 -6.17
C PHE A 367 4.23 1.89 -5.98
N LEU A 368 3.59 0.82 -6.49
CA LEU A 368 4.03 -0.56 -6.32
C LEU A 368 4.20 -1.20 -7.69
N SER A 369 5.31 -1.89 -7.88
CA SER A 369 5.58 -2.71 -9.07
C SER A 369 5.49 -4.17 -8.72
N TRP A 370 4.86 -4.96 -9.58
CA TRP A 370 4.69 -6.39 -9.42
C TRP A 370 5.56 -7.12 -10.43
N LEU A 371 6.56 -7.85 -9.92
CA LEU A 371 7.63 -8.47 -10.69
C LEU A 371 7.50 -10.00 -10.64
N HIS A 372 7.69 -10.67 -11.78
CA HIS A 372 7.58 -12.12 -11.92
C HIS A 372 8.97 -12.74 -12.12
N PHE A 373 9.38 -13.60 -11.20
CA PHE A 373 10.72 -14.20 -11.15
C PHE A 373 10.72 -15.71 -11.45
N ASN A 374 9.79 -16.19 -12.27
CA ASN A 374 9.55 -17.61 -12.52
C ASN A 374 10.83 -18.48 -12.58
N ASN A 375 11.63 -18.34 -13.64
CA ASN A 375 12.84 -19.12 -13.85
C ASN A 375 13.97 -18.72 -12.88
N ILE A 376 14.00 -17.49 -12.44
CA ILE A 376 15.04 -17.00 -11.51
C ILE A 376 14.88 -17.64 -10.15
N MET A 377 13.66 -17.82 -9.66
CA MET A 377 13.40 -18.50 -8.38
C MET A 377 13.92 -19.95 -8.41
N GLU A 378 13.76 -20.66 -9.53
CA GLU A 378 14.29 -22.01 -9.70
C GLU A 378 15.81 -22.01 -9.72
N LYS A 379 16.43 -21.20 -10.57
CA LYS A 379 17.88 -21.09 -10.73
C LYS A 379 18.58 -20.62 -9.46
N SER A 380 17.91 -19.84 -8.58
CA SER A 380 18.44 -19.42 -7.28
C SER A 380 18.63 -20.57 -6.29
N GLY A 381 18.10 -21.76 -6.58
CA GLY A 381 18.07 -22.92 -5.70
C GLY A 381 17.01 -22.83 -4.59
N ALA A 382 16.13 -21.81 -4.62
CA ALA A 382 15.10 -21.61 -3.59
C ALA A 382 14.06 -22.74 -3.58
N VAL A 383 13.68 -23.24 -4.76
CA VAL A 383 12.74 -24.35 -4.93
C VAL A 383 13.33 -25.66 -4.40
N GLU A 384 14.61 -25.94 -4.72
CA GLU A 384 15.32 -27.12 -4.25
C GLU A 384 15.50 -27.11 -2.72
N LYS A 385 15.89 -25.95 -2.15
CA LYS A 385 15.98 -25.78 -0.69
C LYS A 385 14.65 -26.02 0.02
N ALA A 386 13.55 -25.52 -0.54
CA ALA A 386 12.21 -25.73 0.03
C ALA A 386 11.83 -27.22 -0.01
N ALA A 387 12.11 -27.92 -1.11
CA ALA A 387 11.86 -29.35 -1.25
C ALA A 387 12.67 -30.17 -0.25
N ALA A 388 13.97 -29.84 -0.05
CA ALA A 388 14.82 -30.52 0.91
C ALA A 388 14.38 -30.33 2.37
N HIS A 389 13.73 -29.19 2.68
CA HIS A 389 13.30 -28.86 4.04
C HIS A 389 11.81 -29.09 4.29
N LYS A 390 11.09 -29.77 3.38
CA LYS A 390 9.64 -30.02 3.44
C LYS A 390 9.18 -30.72 4.74
N ASN A 391 10.03 -31.57 5.31
CA ASN A 391 9.70 -32.39 6.47
C ASN A 391 10.26 -31.83 7.80
N MET A 392 10.72 -30.58 7.82
CA MET A 392 11.15 -29.92 9.07
C MET A 392 9.94 -29.52 9.92
N ASP A 393 10.15 -29.31 11.23
CA ASP A 393 9.09 -28.86 12.16
C ASP A 393 8.43 -27.54 11.73
N GLN A 394 9.19 -26.68 11.03
CA GLN A 394 8.71 -25.42 10.45
C GLN A 394 9.17 -25.33 8.98
N PRO A 395 8.42 -25.93 8.06
CA PRO A 395 8.80 -25.92 6.65
C PRO A 395 8.71 -24.50 6.08
N ARG A 396 9.74 -24.11 5.33
CA ARG A 396 9.79 -22.84 4.61
C ARG A 396 9.46 -23.05 3.14
N SER A 397 8.72 -22.12 2.55
CA SER A 397 8.40 -22.18 1.12
C SER A 397 9.56 -21.74 0.23
N ALA A 398 9.47 -22.01 -1.06
CA ALA A 398 10.41 -21.50 -2.05
C ALA A 398 10.49 -19.95 -2.02
N SER A 399 9.36 -19.29 -1.84
CA SER A 399 9.32 -17.83 -1.73
C SER A 399 10.05 -17.28 -0.53
N ASP A 400 10.02 -17.98 0.63
CA ASP A 400 10.78 -17.56 1.82
C ASP A 400 12.30 -17.64 1.57
N TYR A 401 12.75 -18.70 0.89
CA TYR A 401 14.17 -18.84 0.49
C TYR A 401 14.57 -17.85 -0.58
N PHE A 402 13.64 -17.50 -1.48
CA PHE A 402 13.90 -16.52 -2.53
C PHE A 402 13.95 -15.08 -1.98
N GLU A 403 13.13 -14.73 -0.98
CA GLU A 403 13.22 -13.44 -0.27
C GLU A 403 14.62 -13.30 0.39
N ASP A 404 15.08 -14.33 1.09
CA ASP A 404 16.41 -14.34 1.70
C ASP A 404 17.54 -14.25 0.66
N TRP A 405 17.43 -15.01 -0.44
CA TRP A 405 18.39 -14.98 -1.54
C TRP A 405 18.45 -13.59 -2.18
N MET A 406 17.31 -12.95 -2.40
CA MET A 406 17.25 -11.60 -2.97
C MET A 406 17.99 -10.62 -2.08
N VAL A 407 17.76 -10.62 -0.77
CA VAL A 407 18.49 -9.77 0.18
C VAL A 407 19.98 -10.11 0.20
N GLU A 408 20.33 -11.38 0.23
CA GLU A 408 21.74 -11.81 0.29
C GLU A 408 22.53 -11.41 -0.96
N LYS A 409 21.95 -11.53 -2.14
CA LYS A 409 22.62 -11.28 -3.42
C LYS A 409 22.57 -9.83 -3.86
N SER A 410 21.46 -9.13 -3.61
CA SER A 410 21.28 -7.75 -4.06
C SER A 410 21.35 -6.71 -2.94
N GLY A 411 21.10 -7.10 -1.70
CA GLY A 411 20.88 -6.15 -0.60
C GLY A 411 19.49 -5.48 -0.64
N ILE A 412 18.61 -5.90 -1.52
CA ILE A 412 17.28 -5.28 -1.69
C ILE A 412 16.21 -6.18 -1.09
N GLN A 413 15.44 -5.65 -0.14
CA GLN A 413 14.30 -6.36 0.43
C GLN A 413 13.03 -6.00 -0.35
N LEU A 414 12.40 -7.01 -0.94
CA LEU A 414 11.11 -6.97 -1.62
C LEU A 414 10.08 -7.78 -0.81
N ASN A 415 8.79 -7.61 -1.09
CA ASN A 415 7.78 -8.44 -0.46
C ASN A 415 7.49 -9.71 -1.27
N ASP A 416 7.55 -10.84 -0.59
CA ASP A 416 7.15 -12.15 -1.09
C ASP A 416 5.71 -12.14 -1.63
N GLY A 417 5.56 -12.54 -2.89
CA GLY A 417 4.29 -12.51 -3.61
C GLY A 417 3.27 -13.52 -3.13
N ARG A 418 3.70 -14.65 -2.55
CA ARG A 418 2.81 -15.65 -1.96
C ARG A 418 1.88 -15.07 -0.89
N ARG A 419 2.29 -14.00 -0.22
CA ARG A 419 1.48 -13.30 0.80
C ARG A 419 0.23 -12.64 0.21
N TYR A 420 0.16 -12.48 -1.11
CA TYR A 420 -0.94 -11.84 -1.83
C TYR A 420 -1.97 -12.84 -2.38
N GLY A 421 -1.85 -14.13 -2.02
CA GLY A 421 -2.77 -15.18 -2.41
C GLY A 421 -2.38 -15.90 -3.68
N LYS A 422 -3.32 -16.63 -4.26
CA LYS A 422 -3.12 -17.41 -5.47
C LYS A 422 -2.60 -16.54 -6.61
N GLY A 423 -1.70 -17.09 -7.43
CA GLY A 423 -1.07 -16.38 -8.54
C GLY A 423 0.09 -15.48 -8.13
N GLY A 424 0.42 -15.42 -6.82
CA GLY A 424 1.53 -14.62 -6.30
C GLY A 424 2.82 -15.39 -6.01
N GLU A 425 2.83 -16.72 -6.13
CA GLU A 425 3.87 -17.61 -5.58
C GLU A 425 5.27 -17.39 -6.16
N ARG A 426 5.35 -16.88 -7.40
CA ARG A 426 6.61 -16.62 -8.10
C ARG A 426 6.85 -15.14 -8.37
N CYS A 427 6.16 -14.30 -7.63
CA CYS A 427 6.21 -12.87 -7.78
C CYS A 427 6.83 -12.19 -6.55
N MET A 428 7.28 -10.97 -6.74
CA MET A 428 7.66 -10.07 -5.64
C MET A 428 7.11 -8.67 -5.90
N ARG A 429 6.65 -8.03 -4.83
CA ARG A 429 6.20 -6.63 -4.89
C ARG A 429 7.34 -5.71 -4.52
N MET A 430 7.62 -4.72 -5.37
CA MET A 430 8.60 -3.68 -5.18
C MET A 430 7.91 -2.33 -5.00
N ASN A 431 8.22 -1.61 -3.94
CA ASN A 431 7.79 -0.23 -3.72
C ASN A 431 8.73 0.72 -4.49
N ILE A 432 8.16 1.51 -5.39
CA ILE A 432 8.89 2.49 -6.22
C ILE A 432 8.62 3.95 -5.81
N GLY A 433 7.95 4.16 -4.68
CA GLY A 433 7.72 5.47 -4.06
C GLY A 433 8.96 5.98 -3.33
N CYS A 434 10.05 6.15 -4.04
CA CYS A 434 11.34 6.62 -3.53
C CYS A 434 12.03 7.52 -4.56
N ALA A 435 13.11 8.18 -4.17
CA ALA A 435 13.94 8.97 -5.07
C ALA A 435 14.44 8.13 -6.26
N ARG A 436 14.51 8.72 -7.46
CA ARG A 436 14.96 8.04 -8.68
C ARG A 436 16.37 7.46 -8.53
N SER A 437 17.25 8.13 -7.81
CA SER A 437 18.61 7.64 -7.52
C SER A 437 18.58 6.34 -6.71
N THR A 438 17.72 6.24 -5.69
CA THR A 438 17.52 5.01 -4.90
C THR A 438 16.96 3.87 -5.75
N LEU A 439 15.97 4.18 -6.58
CA LEU A 439 15.35 3.21 -7.49
C LEU A 439 16.38 2.65 -8.50
N LYS A 440 17.25 3.52 -9.05
CA LYS A 440 18.33 3.10 -9.93
C LYS A 440 19.30 2.14 -9.26
N VAL A 441 19.77 2.46 -8.06
CA VAL A 441 20.68 1.60 -7.28
C VAL A 441 20.01 0.25 -7.00
N ALA A 442 18.74 0.24 -6.63
CA ALA A 442 18.00 -0.99 -6.36
C ALA A 442 17.89 -1.88 -7.59
N LEU A 443 17.53 -1.32 -8.74
CA LEU A 443 17.42 -2.08 -9.99
C LEU A 443 18.76 -2.60 -10.48
N ASP A 444 19.85 -1.81 -10.38
CA ASP A 444 21.20 -2.26 -10.72
C ASP A 444 21.65 -3.43 -9.83
N SER A 445 21.30 -3.40 -8.53
CA SER A 445 21.61 -4.45 -7.58
C SER A 445 20.80 -5.73 -7.84
N ILE A 446 19.50 -5.60 -8.13
CA ILE A 446 18.63 -6.73 -8.52
C ILE A 446 19.16 -7.38 -9.83
N LYS A 447 19.53 -6.57 -10.82
CA LYS A 447 20.14 -7.05 -12.06
C LYS A 447 21.39 -7.88 -11.79
N GLY A 448 22.27 -7.41 -10.88
CA GLY A 448 23.47 -8.16 -10.49
C GLY A 448 23.11 -9.54 -9.89
N ALA A 449 22.10 -9.60 -9.03
CA ALA A 449 21.61 -10.87 -8.46
C ALA A 449 21.01 -11.79 -9.53
N VAL A 450 20.14 -11.27 -10.38
CA VAL A 450 19.50 -12.03 -11.49
C VAL A 450 20.55 -12.63 -12.42
N ARG A 451 21.58 -11.90 -12.78
CA ARG A 451 22.68 -12.37 -13.64
C ARG A 451 23.64 -13.37 -12.99
N SER A 452 23.55 -13.54 -11.66
CA SER A 452 24.40 -14.50 -10.94
C SER A 452 23.90 -15.97 -11.01
N VAL A 453 22.75 -16.22 -11.67
CA VAL A 453 22.08 -17.53 -11.77
C VAL A 453 21.72 -17.91 -13.19
#